data_edb0302026a2ce244b7bb286a064e157
#
_entry.id   edb0302026a2ce244b7bb286a064e157
#
_cell.length_a   1.000
_cell.length_b   1.000
_cell.length_c   1.000
_cell.angle_alpha   90.00
_cell.angle_beta   90.00
_cell.angle_gamma   90.00
#
_symmetry.space_group_name_H-M   'P 1'
#
loop_
_entity.id
_entity.type
_entity.pdbx_description
1 polymer ?
#
loop_
_entity_poly.entity_id
_entity_poly.type
_entity_poly.pdbx_seq_one_letter_code
_entity_poly.pdbx_strand_id
1 'polypeptide(L)'
;MSITHAVKHKGYYYAPDPSSQLACSIGGNVAENSGGVHSLKYGTTTNNILGVEMVMMDGTICKLGGKTLDQEGYDLLGLICGSEGLLGVITEVTVKILKNPQTVKAALIGFPTIEDGGNCVTDINSNGIVPAGMEIMLSLIHI
;
A
#
# COMPACT_ATOMS: atom_id res chain seq x y z
N MET A 1 -6.85 -7.79 3.64
CA MET A 1 -6.68 -9.11 4.33
C MET A 1 -6.96 -10.31 3.44
N SER A 2 -8.01 -10.35 2.63
CA SER A 2 -8.35 -11.52 1.77
C SER A 2 -7.23 -11.96 0.83
N ILE A 3 -6.51 -11.02 0.20
CA ILE A 3 -5.39 -11.34 -0.71
C ILE A 3 -4.27 -12.07 0.05
N THR A 4 -3.82 -11.51 1.18
CA THR A 4 -2.79 -12.16 2.00
C THR A 4 -3.23 -13.54 2.49
N HIS A 5 -4.48 -13.69 2.91
CA HIS A 5 -5.04 -15.00 3.31
C HIS A 5 -5.00 -16.01 2.16
N ALA A 6 -5.33 -15.60 0.93
CA ALA A 6 -5.33 -16.48 -0.23
C ALA A 6 -3.93 -17.02 -0.59
N VAL A 7 -2.87 -16.25 -0.32
CA VAL A 7 -1.48 -16.61 -0.69
C VAL A 7 -0.62 -17.05 0.49
N LYS A 8 -1.11 -16.93 1.72
CA LYS A 8 -0.37 -17.24 2.96
C LYS A 8 0.19 -18.66 2.98
N HIS A 9 -0.58 -19.63 2.48
CA HIS A 9 -0.16 -21.03 2.43
C HIS A 9 1.04 -21.26 1.51
N LYS A 10 1.35 -20.31 0.61
CA LYS A 10 2.52 -20.34 -0.27
C LYS A 10 3.69 -19.50 0.27
N GLY A 11 3.56 -18.93 1.47
CA GLY A 11 4.59 -18.09 2.09
C GLY A 11 4.68 -16.67 1.51
N TYR A 12 3.56 -16.12 1.00
CA TYR A 12 3.49 -14.78 0.44
C TYR A 12 2.44 -13.92 1.15
N TYR A 13 2.56 -12.61 0.96
CA TYR A 13 1.60 -11.62 1.44
C TYR A 13 1.49 -10.43 0.50
N TYR A 14 0.43 -9.64 0.64
CA TYR A 14 0.23 -8.36 -0.02
C TYR A 14 0.60 -7.25 0.97
N ALA A 15 1.52 -6.35 0.56
CA ALA A 15 2.14 -5.41 1.48
C ALA A 15 1.24 -4.23 1.91
N PRO A 16 0.48 -3.56 1.02
CA PRO A 16 -0.37 -2.45 1.44
C PRO A 16 -1.43 -2.89 2.45
N ASP A 17 -1.51 -2.16 3.55
CA ASP A 17 -2.36 -2.47 4.70
C ASP A 17 -3.03 -1.21 5.26
N PRO A 18 -3.92 -0.57 4.49
CA PRO A 18 -4.62 0.61 4.98
C PRO A 18 -5.35 0.32 6.29
N SER A 19 -5.49 1.31 7.16
CA SER A 19 -6.19 1.17 8.44
C SER A 19 -7.62 0.66 8.26
N SER A 20 -8.23 0.94 7.11
CA SER A 20 -9.55 0.44 6.68
C SER A 20 -9.55 -0.98 6.12
N GLN A 21 -8.45 -1.72 6.15
CA GLN A 21 -8.29 -3.02 5.46
C GLN A 21 -9.34 -4.10 5.82
N LEU A 22 -10.03 -3.95 6.94
CA LEU A 22 -11.12 -4.85 7.34
C LEU A 22 -12.42 -4.58 6.57
N ALA A 23 -12.62 -3.36 6.09
CA ALA A 23 -13.86 -2.90 5.46
C ALA A 23 -13.68 -2.43 4.01
N CYS A 24 -12.44 -2.21 3.54
CA CYS A 24 -12.17 -1.72 2.20
C CYS A 24 -12.27 -2.83 1.13
N SER A 25 -12.54 -2.42 -0.10
CA SER A 25 -12.35 -3.24 -1.30
C SER A 25 -10.99 -2.95 -1.94
N ILE A 26 -10.46 -3.91 -2.71
CA ILE A 26 -9.22 -3.67 -3.46
C ILE A 26 -9.42 -2.62 -4.57
N GLY A 27 -10.59 -2.58 -5.20
CA GLY A 27 -10.93 -1.56 -6.19
C GLY A 27 -10.96 -0.16 -5.58
N GLY A 28 -11.50 0.00 -4.36
CA GLY A 28 -11.45 1.24 -3.60
C GLY A 28 -10.01 1.64 -3.24
N ASN A 29 -9.18 0.67 -2.84
CA ASN A 29 -7.75 0.95 -2.56
C ASN A 29 -7.01 1.45 -3.79
N VAL A 30 -7.30 0.93 -4.98
CA VAL A 30 -6.73 1.44 -6.23
C VAL A 30 -7.27 2.83 -6.53
N ALA A 31 -8.58 3.05 -6.43
CA ALA A 31 -9.20 4.34 -6.70
C ALA A 31 -8.64 5.46 -5.80
N GLU A 32 -8.37 5.16 -4.52
CA GLU A 32 -7.84 6.12 -3.55
C GLU A 32 -6.30 6.13 -3.46
N ASN A 33 -5.60 5.25 -4.17
CA ASN A 33 -4.17 4.99 -3.98
C ASN A 33 -3.80 4.77 -2.50
N SER A 34 -4.56 3.91 -1.83
CA SER A 34 -4.45 3.72 -0.38
C SER A 34 -3.05 3.28 0.04
N GLY A 35 -2.61 3.84 1.16
CA GLY A 35 -1.38 3.46 1.85
C GLY A 35 -1.67 2.81 3.20
N GLY A 36 -0.64 2.70 4.04
CA GLY A 36 -0.71 2.16 5.40
C GLY A 36 0.63 2.31 6.10
N VAL A 37 0.75 1.71 7.28
CA VAL A 37 1.98 1.78 8.10
C VAL A 37 3.22 1.26 7.36
N HIS A 38 3.03 0.36 6.42
CA HIS A 38 4.11 -0.23 5.62
C HIS A 38 4.50 0.57 4.37
N SER A 39 3.84 1.72 4.11
CA SER A 39 4.07 2.52 2.88
C SER A 39 5.47 3.08 2.77
N LEU A 40 6.15 3.36 3.88
CA LEU A 40 7.53 3.84 3.87
C LEU A 40 8.46 2.88 3.11
N LYS A 41 8.31 1.58 3.33
CA LYS A 41 9.16 0.56 2.72
C LYS A 41 8.63 0.02 1.41
N TYR A 42 7.32 -0.19 1.32
CA TYR A 42 6.72 -0.93 0.21
C TYR A 42 5.89 -0.05 -0.73
N GLY A 43 5.77 1.24 -0.42
CA GLY A 43 4.96 2.16 -1.19
C GLY A 43 3.47 2.01 -0.93
N THR A 44 2.68 2.79 -1.66
CA THR A 44 1.22 2.77 -1.64
C THR A 44 0.67 1.72 -2.61
N THR A 45 -0.62 1.73 -2.87
CA THR A 45 -1.28 0.79 -3.80
C THR A 45 -0.66 0.86 -5.20
N THR A 46 -0.35 2.05 -5.73
CA THR A 46 0.25 2.22 -7.08
C THR A 46 1.55 1.45 -7.26
N ASN A 47 2.37 1.30 -6.21
CA ASN A 47 3.63 0.57 -6.25
C ASN A 47 3.46 -0.96 -6.19
N ASN A 48 2.23 -1.41 -5.92
CA ASN A 48 1.93 -2.81 -5.61
C ASN A 48 0.86 -3.42 -6.53
N ILE A 49 0.43 -2.70 -7.57
CA ILE A 49 -0.45 -3.21 -8.62
C ILE A 49 0.32 -3.40 -9.93
N LEU A 50 -0.09 -4.37 -10.72
CA LEU A 50 0.50 -4.71 -12.03
C LEU A 50 -0.52 -4.54 -13.15
N GLY A 51 -1.80 -4.60 -12.86
CA GLY A 51 -2.87 -4.42 -13.83
C GLY A 51 -4.24 -4.30 -13.18
N VAL A 52 -5.16 -3.75 -13.94
CA VAL A 52 -6.56 -3.62 -13.57
C VAL A 52 -7.47 -3.98 -14.72
N GLU A 53 -8.65 -4.49 -14.42
CA GLU A 53 -9.81 -4.46 -15.28
C GLU A 53 -10.78 -3.44 -14.72
N MET A 54 -11.34 -2.62 -15.59
CA MET A 54 -12.29 -1.58 -15.19
C MET A 54 -13.42 -1.44 -16.21
N VAL A 55 -14.56 -0.98 -15.74
CA VAL A 55 -15.70 -0.61 -16.58
C VAL A 55 -15.73 0.90 -16.69
N MET A 56 -15.64 1.40 -17.92
CA MET A 56 -15.71 2.82 -18.24
C MET A 56 -17.13 3.36 -18.12
N MET A 57 -17.29 4.67 -18.17
CA MET A 57 -18.60 5.33 -18.05
C MET A 57 -19.60 4.97 -19.16
N ASP A 58 -19.12 4.54 -20.32
CA ASP A 58 -19.94 4.06 -21.44
C ASP A 58 -20.27 2.56 -21.38
N GLY A 59 -19.81 1.87 -20.31
CA GLY A 59 -19.96 0.44 -20.12
C GLY A 59 -18.87 -0.42 -20.79
N THR A 60 -17.92 0.20 -21.46
CA THR A 60 -16.79 -0.52 -22.08
C THR A 60 -15.88 -1.12 -20.99
N ILE A 61 -15.51 -2.40 -21.17
CA ILE A 61 -14.54 -3.07 -20.32
C ILE A 61 -13.13 -2.78 -20.84
N CYS A 62 -12.29 -2.20 -20.01
CA CYS A 62 -10.90 -1.88 -20.33
C CYS A 62 -9.96 -2.67 -19.41
N LYS A 63 -8.91 -3.25 -20.00
CA LYS A 63 -7.82 -3.93 -19.26
C LYS A 63 -6.54 -3.14 -19.45
N LEU A 64 -5.93 -2.75 -18.34
CA LEU A 64 -4.68 -2.00 -18.29
C LEU A 64 -3.65 -2.78 -17.50
N GLY A 65 -2.41 -2.77 -17.97
CA GLY A 65 -1.36 -3.54 -17.36
C GLY A 65 -1.45 -5.03 -17.60
N GLY A 66 -0.77 -5.81 -16.79
CA GLY A 66 -0.66 -7.25 -16.97
C GLY A 66 -0.04 -7.94 -15.76
N LYS A 67 0.77 -8.96 -16.02
CA LYS A 67 1.49 -9.72 -14.99
C LYS A 67 2.93 -9.24 -14.79
N THR A 68 3.36 -8.26 -15.55
CA THR A 68 4.72 -7.68 -15.55
C THR A 68 4.63 -6.17 -15.44
N LEU A 69 5.72 -5.52 -15.07
CA LEU A 69 5.82 -4.07 -15.02
C LEU A 69 6.03 -3.44 -16.41
N ASP A 70 6.44 -4.24 -17.39
CA ASP A 70 6.71 -3.76 -18.74
C ASP A 70 5.38 -3.59 -19.48
N GLN A 71 5.07 -2.35 -19.82
CA GLN A 71 3.90 -1.97 -20.59
C GLN A 71 4.34 -1.08 -21.75
N GLU A 72 3.74 -1.28 -22.91
CA GLU A 72 3.93 -0.39 -24.04
C GLU A 72 3.06 0.86 -23.88
N GLY A 73 3.62 2.02 -24.22
CA GLY A 73 2.89 3.29 -24.24
C GLY A 73 2.92 4.05 -22.91
N TYR A 74 1.85 4.80 -22.65
CA TYR A 74 1.72 5.61 -21.43
C TYR A 74 1.39 4.78 -20.21
N ASP A 75 1.80 5.24 -19.03
CA ASP A 75 1.42 4.64 -17.74
C ASP A 75 -0.04 4.96 -17.38
N LEU A 76 -0.95 4.28 -18.06
CA LEU A 76 -2.38 4.42 -17.77
C LEU A 76 -2.76 3.79 -16.44
N LEU A 77 -1.99 2.83 -15.95
CA LEU A 77 -2.21 2.22 -14.65
C LEU A 77 -1.97 3.23 -13.52
N GLY A 78 -0.90 4.02 -13.62
CA GLY A 78 -0.64 5.13 -12.71
C GLY A 78 -1.70 6.23 -12.78
N LEU A 79 -2.29 6.47 -13.95
CA LEU A 79 -3.40 7.43 -14.11
C LEU A 79 -4.67 6.96 -13.39
N ILE A 80 -4.99 5.66 -13.45
CA ILE A 80 -6.19 5.09 -12.84
C ILE A 80 -6.05 5.02 -11.31
N CYS A 81 -4.85 4.74 -10.83
CA CYS A 81 -4.60 4.64 -9.40
C CYS A 81 -4.64 6.03 -8.76
N GLY A 82 -5.59 6.24 -7.86
CA GLY A 82 -5.86 7.55 -7.26
C GLY A 82 -6.85 8.42 -8.04
N SER A 83 -7.57 7.83 -9.00
CA SER A 83 -8.59 8.54 -9.79
C SER A 83 -9.91 8.77 -9.07
N GLU A 84 -10.04 8.32 -7.81
CA GLU A 84 -11.25 8.47 -6.98
C GLU A 84 -12.53 7.93 -7.64
N GLY A 85 -12.39 6.98 -8.58
CA GLY A 85 -13.52 6.41 -9.33
C GLY A 85 -14.04 7.31 -10.47
N LEU A 86 -13.41 8.45 -10.75
CA LEU A 86 -13.86 9.38 -11.79
C LEU A 86 -13.68 8.85 -13.21
N LEU A 87 -12.79 7.88 -13.42
CA LEU A 87 -12.48 7.32 -14.73
C LEU A 87 -13.21 6.00 -15.02
N GLY A 88 -13.79 5.38 -14.00
CA GLY A 88 -14.53 4.13 -14.14
C GLY A 88 -14.54 3.30 -12.85
N VAL A 89 -15.17 2.14 -12.92
CA VAL A 89 -15.30 1.19 -11.79
C VAL A 89 -14.31 0.05 -11.96
N ILE A 90 -13.43 -0.16 -10.99
CA ILE A 90 -12.42 -1.22 -11.01
C ILE A 90 -13.07 -2.53 -10.57
N THR A 91 -12.98 -3.56 -11.41
CA THR A 91 -13.61 -4.87 -11.22
C THR A 91 -12.59 -5.95 -10.85
N GLU A 92 -11.38 -5.93 -11.44
CA GLU A 92 -10.30 -6.86 -11.13
C GLU A 92 -8.98 -6.11 -10.95
N VAL A 93 -8.12 -6.63 -10.08
CA VAL A 93 -6.79 -6.07 -9.84
C VAL A 93 -5.75 -7.18 -9.83
N THR A 94 -4.72 -7.05 -10.64
CA THR A 94 -3.51 -7.87 -10.55
C THR A 94 -2.52 -7.19 -9.63
N VAL A 95 -2.15 -7.87 -8.54
CA VAL A 95 -1.30 -7.31 -7.49
C VAL A 95 0.06 -7.98 -7.44
N LYS A 96 1.07 -7.22 -7.00
CA LYS A 96 2.37 -7.73 -6.61
C LYS A 96 2.27 -8.33 -5.20
N ILE A 97 2.80 -9.53 -5.02
CA ILE A 97 2.91 -10.18 -3.71
C ILE A 97 4.38 -10.37 -3.34
N LEU A 98 4.66 -10.34 -2.05
CA LEU A 98 6.00 -10.46 -1.48
C LEU A 98 6.13 -11.74 -0.67
N LYS A 99 7.35 -12.30 -0.60
CA LYS A 99 7.64 -13.39 0.33
C LYS A 99 7.55 -12.92 1.76
N ASN A 100 6.99 -13.76 2.63
CA ASN A 100 7.01 -13.49 4.06
C ASN A 100 8.45 -13.28 4.55
N PRO A 101 8.71 -12.29 5.40
CA PRO A 101 10.01 -12.11 6.02
C PRO A 101 10.33 -13.32 6.91
N GLN A 102 11.60 -13.68 6.99
CA GLN A 102 12.04 -14.81 7.85
C GLN A 102 11.86 -14.49 9.33
N THR A 103 12.07 -13.23 9.69
CA THR A 103 11.91 -12.73 11.06
C THR A 103 11.36 -11.30 11.04
N VAL A 104 10.65 -10.95 12.09
CA VAL A 104 10.19 -9.59 12.35
C VAL A 104 10.62 -9.22 13.76
N LYS A 105 11.18 -8.02 13.94
CA LYS A 105 11.45 -7.42 15.24
C LYS A 105 10.70 -6.12 15.34
N ALA A 106 10.12 -5.84 16.49
CA ALA A 106 9.47 -4.57 16.80
C ALA A 106 10.16 -3.92 18.00
N ALA A 107 10.22 -2.60 17.99
CA ALA A 107 10.68 -1.80 19.11
C ALA A 107 9.59 -0.77 19.46
N LEU A 108 9.31 -0.60 20.74
CA LEU A 108 8.51 0.48 21.27
C LEU A 108 9.44 1.39 22.06
N ILE A 109 9.49 2.67 21.66
CA ILE A 109 10.42 3.64 22.21
C ILE A 109 9.61 4.83 22.74
N GLY A 110 9.82 5.18 24.01
CA GLY A 110 9.24 6.38 24.61
C GLY A 110 10.20 7.57 24.47
N PHE A 111 9.67 8.73 24.13
CA PHE A 111 10.41 9.98 24.03
C PHE A 111 9.82 11.03 25.00
N PRO A 112 10.65 11.87 25.61
CA PRO A 112 10.17 12.96 26.47
C PRO A 112 9.40 14.03 25.69
N THR A 113 9.78 14.28 24.44
CA THR A 113 9.18 15.27 23.56
C THR A 113 8.84 14.70 22.19
N ILE A 114 7.91 15.34 21.48
CA ILE A 114 7.58 15.00 20.09
C ILE A 114 8.80 15.26 19.17
N GLU A 115 9.58 16.30 19.48
CA GLU A 115 10.79 16.66 18.73
C GLU A 115 11.83 15.54 18.79
N ASP A 116 12.08 14.98 19.97
CA ASP A 116 13.00 13.83 20.11
C ASP A 116 12.55 12.63 19.30
N GLY A 117 11.23 12.36 19.28
CA GLY A 117 10.65 11.31 18.44
C GLY A 117 10.87 11.58 16.95
N GLY A 118 10.65 12.82 16.51
CA GLY A 118 10.86 13.24 15.12
C GLY A 118 12.33 13.15 14.71
N ASN A 119 13.26 13.56 15.59
CA ASN A 119 14.69 13.46 15.35
C ASN A 119 15.11 11.98 15.21
N CYS A 120 14.62 11.11 16.06
CA CYS A 120 14.88 9.66 15.95
C CYS A 120 14.44 9.08 14.61
N VAL A 121 13.26 9.45 14.10
CA VAL A 121 12.77 9.05 12.77
C VAL A 121 13.73 9.54 11.68
N THR A 122 14.17 10.79 11.77
CA THR A 122 15.13 11.38 10.83
C THR A 122 16.46 10.65 10.84
N ASP A 123 16.99 10.36 12.03
CA ASP A 123 18.26 9.65 12.20
C ASP A 123 18.21 8.22 11.66
N ILE A 124 17.13 7.49 11.90
CA ILE A 124 16.92 6.15 11.35
C ILE A 124 17.00 6.18 9.82
N ASN A 125 16.26 7.09 9.19
CA ASN A 125 16.21 7.21 7.73
C ASN A 125 17.53 7.70 7.13
N SER A 126 18.20 8.68 7.77
CA SER A 126 19.48 9.22 7.30
C SER A 126 20.62 8.21 7.38
N ASN A 127 20.53 7.24 8.29
CA ASN A 127 21.46 6.11 8.37
C ASN A 127 21.12 4.98 7.39
N GLY A 128 20.19 5.18 6.46
CA GLY A 128 19.84 4.18 5.43
C GLY A 128 19.01 3.01 5.94
N ILE A 129 18.47 3.11 7.15
CA ILE A 129 17.59 2.09 7.72
C ILE A 129 16.16 2.41 7.25
N VAL A 130 15.55 1.47 6.51
CA VAL A 130 14.16 1.57 6.09
C VAL A 130 13.32 0.54 6.83
N PRO A 131 12.68 0.93 7.95
CA PRO A 131 11.81 0.02 8.70
C PRO A 131 10.63 -0.47 7.86
N ALA A 132 10.15 -1.67 8.15
CA ALA A 132 8.97 -2.20 7.48
C ALA A 132 7.72 -1.37 7.77
N GLY A 133 7.63 -0.80 8.96
CA GLY A 133 6.61 0.15 9.36
C GLY A 133 7.11 1.01 10.51
N MET A 134 6.60 2.23 10.62
CA MET A 134 6.94 3.16 11.67
C MET A 134 5.72 4.03 11.98
N GLU A 135 5.32 4.06 13.24
CA GLU A 135 4.19 4.86 13.70
C GLU A 135 4.56 5.67 14.93
N ILE A 136 4.05 6.88 15.02
CA ILE A 136 4.14 7.73 16.19
C ILE A 136 2.78 7.77 16.86
N MET A 137 2.73 7.36 18.13
CA MET A 137 1.55 7.49 18.97
C MET A 137 1.72 8.68 19.89
N LEU A 138 0.87 9.69 19.74
CA LEU A 138 0.84 10.82 20.65
C LEU A 138 -0.04 10.46 21.84
N SER A 139 0.42 10.79 23.06
CA SER A 139 -0.40 10.63 24.25
C SER A 139 -1.54 11.66 24.22
N LEU A 140 -2.77 11.18 24.07
CA LEU A 140 -3.99 12.00 24.16
C LEU A 140 -4.45 12.23 25.61
N ILE A 141 -3.62 11.91 26.61
CA ILE A 141 -3.99 11.99 28.04
C ILE A 141 -4.10 13.44 28.53
N HIS A 142 -3.78 14.42 27.70
CA HIS A 142 -3.78 15.84 28.07
C HIS A 142 -4.79 16.69 27.28
N ILE A 143 -5.88 16.08 26.81
CA ILE A 143 -7.03 16.82 26.29
C ILE A 143 -8.14 16.80 27.34
#